data_3b044cf96e0e8f76c5e7f20d430d05a2
#
_entry.id   3b044cf96e0e8f76c5e7f20d430d05a2
#
_cell.length_a   1.000
_cell.length_b   1.000
_cell.length_c   1.000
_cell.angle_alpha   90.00
_cell.angle_beta   90.00
_cell.angle_gamma   90.00
#
_symmetry.space_group_name_H-M   'P 1'
#
loop_
_entity.id
_entity.type
_entity.pdbx_description
1 polymer ?
#
loop_
_entity_poly.entity_id
_entity_poly.type
_entity_poly.pdbx_seq_one_letter_code
_entity_poly.pdbx_strand_id
1 'polypeptide(L)'
;MSLMESFSMAVKNIITSKTRAVLTMLGIIIGVAAVIVIVGLGNGLENYVTDMFSDMGTNTLTVSVESRGSTRTLSVEDMYAIVEENSDYLDLCSPVVSMAGTVKIGTETSSSTSVSGVSEDYSAIEGSTVASGRDLQYSDIAQRKKVCVVGAYINMAYFGGDAVGQTLRVGGQSLTVVGVLAQQSDTLEEGGSDDCLYLPYSTASRISGTVSSYVITVQDEDQVTQS
;
A
#
# COMPACT_ATOMS: atom_id res chain seq x y z
N MET A 1 -70.21 0.33 11.93
CA MET A 1 -69.30 0.88 10.86
C MET A 1 -68.35 -0.24 10.49
N SER A 2 -68.41 -0.67 9.24
CA SER A 2 -67.51 -1.71 8.80
C SER A 2 -66.13 -1.12 8.57
N LEU A 3 -65.04 -1.92 8.80
CA LEU A 3 -63.64 -1.51 8.51
C LEU A 3 -63.46 -1.00 7.06
N MET A 4 -64.27 -1.53 6.15
CA MET A 4 -64.30 -1.17 4.74
C MET A 4 -64.87 0.25 4.51
N GLU A 5 -65.85 0.70 5.25
CA GLU A 5 -66.40 2.06 5.18
C GLU A 5 -65.42 3.09 5.74
N SER A 6 -64.76 2.77 6.84
CA SER A 6 -63.72 3.62 7.44
C SER A 6 -62.52 3.80 6.48
N PHE A 7 -62.09 2.73 5.81
CA PHE A 7 -61.03 2.79 4.81
C PHE A 7 -61.41 3.63 3.57
N SER A 8 -62.64 3.43 3.06
CA SER A 8 -63.18 4.20 1.93
C SER A 8 -63.23 5.70 2.23
N MET A 9 -63.69 6.05 3.47
CA MET A 9 -63.71 7.46 3.91
C MET A 9 -62.32 8.08 4.04
N ALA A 10 -61.35 7.31 4.56
CA ALA A 10 -59.97 7.76 4.67
C ALA A 10 -59.35 8.05 3.30
N VAL A 11 -59.53 7.17 2.32
CA VAL A 11 -59.05 7.35 0.94
C VAL A 11 -59.71 8.57 0.28
N LYS A 12 -61.03 8.73 0.48
CA LYS A 12 -61.76 9.88 -0.10
C LYS A 12 -61.29 11.22 0.48
N ASN A 13 -60.96 11.28 1.78
CA ASN A 13 -60.39 12.46 2.42
C ASN A 13 -58.99 12.81 1.90
N ILE A 14 -58.16 11.81 1.62
CA ILE A 14 -56.84 12.01 1.01
C ILE A 14 -56.95 12.59 -0.41
N ILE A 15 -57.88 12.07 -1.21
CA ILE A 15 -58.13 12.55 -2.60
C ILE A 15 -58.71 13.96 -2.62
N THR A 16 -59.50 14.35 -1.62
CA THR A 16 -60.14 15.69 -1.55
C THR A 16 -59.14 16.77 -1.14
N SER A 17 -58.08 16.44 -0.37
CA SER A 17 -57.04 17.38 0.08
C SER A 17 -55.68 17.09 -0.57
N LYS A 18 -55.65 17.11 -1.91
CA LYS A 18 -54.47 16.71 -2.71
C LYS A 18 -53.18 17.42 -2.31
N THR A 19 -53.19 18.72 -2.06
CA THR A 19 -52.00 19.49 -1.70
C THR A 19 -51.41 19.05 -0.34
N ARG A 20 -52.26 18.75 0.66
CA ARG A 20 -51.80 18.28 1.98
C ARG A 20 -51.23 16.89 1.88
N ALA A 21 -51.92 15.98 1.16
CA ALA A 21 -51.47 14.62 0.97
C ALA A 21 -50.10 14.55 0.24
N VAL A 22 -49.94 15.34 -0.83
CA VAL A 22 -48.67 15.42 -1.57
C VAL A 22 -47.54 15.97 -0.70
N LEU A 23 -47.78 17.05 0.06
CA LEU A 23 -46.78 17.64 0.94
C LEU A 23 -46.34 16.68 2.05
N THR A 24 -47.29 15.95 2.67
CA THR A 24 -46.93 14.96 3.72
C THR A 24 -46.21 13.77 3.15
N MET A 25 -46.62 13.24 1.99
CA MET A 25 -45.87 12.13 1.32
C MET A 25 -44.48 12.57 0.91
N LEU A 26 -44.34 13.79 0.38
CA LEU A 26 -43.05 14.34 0.00
C LEU A 26 -42.08 14.43 1.22
N GLY A 27 -42.62 14.94 2.34
CA GLY A 27 -41.84 14.99 3.60
C GLY A 27 -41.35 13.65 4.07
N ILE A 28 -42.21 12.62 4.02
CA ILE A 28 -41.84 11.24 4.40
C ILE A 28 -40.80 10.66 3.44
N ILE A 29 -41.01 10.85 2.13
CA ILE A 29 -40.07 10.34 1.11
C ILE A 29 -38.69 10.97 1.29
N ILE A 30 -38.62 12.29 1.45
CA ILE A 30 -37.37 13.01 1.68
C ILE A 30 -36.68 12.51 2.99
N GLY A 31 -37.46 12.37 4.06
CA GLY A 31 -36.95 11.90 5.34
C GLY A 31 -36.34 10.48 5.25
N VAL A 32 -37.08 9.56 4.65
CA VAL A 32 -36.59 8.16 4.48
C VAL A 32 -35.40 8.12 3.51
N ALA A 33 -35.47 8.86 2.39
CA ALA A 33 -34.38 8.91 1.44
C ALA A 33 -33.09 9.46 2.08
N ALA A 34 -33.20 10.52 2.88
CA ALA A 34 -32.06 11.09 3.59
C ALA A 34 -31.38 10.07 4.53
N VAL A 35 -32.17 9.30 5.29
CA VAL A 35 -31.62 8.27 6.18
C VAL A 35 -30.93 7.17 5.39
N ILE A 36 -31.53 6.70 4.29
CA ILE A 36 -30.92 5.66 3.45
C ILE A 36 -29.58 6.14 2.86
N VAL A 37 -29.54 7.37 2.39
CA VAL A 37 -28.31 7.96 1.83
C VAL A 37 -27.22 8.06 2.90
N ILE A 38 -27.55 8.56 4.10
CA ILE A 38 -26.56 8.71 5.19
C ILE A 38 -26.02 7.35 5.63
N VAL A 39 -26.90 6.35 5.82
CA VAL A 39 -26.47 5.01 6.21
C VAL A 39 -25.66 4.33 5.10
N GLY A 40 -26.09 4.47 3.85
CA GLY A 40 -25.35 3.94 2.70
C GLY A 40 -23.96 4.58 2.54
N LEU A 41 -23.86 5.89 2.76
CA LEU A 41 -22.57 6.59 2.74
C LEU A 41 -21.67 6.15 3.89
N GLY A 42 -22.23 5.96 5.09
CA GLY A 42 -21.49 5.47 6.26
C GLY A 42 -20.89 4.09 6.04
N ASN A 43 -21.70 3.13 5.60
CA ASN A 43 -21.22 1.77 5.31
C ASN A 43 -20.22 1.73 4.14
N GLY A 44 -20.45 2.59 3.12
CA GLY A 44 -19.52 2.70 1.99
C GLY A 44 -18.15 3.25 2.42
N LEU A 45 -18.14 4.24 3.32
CA LEU A 45 -16.90 4.80 3.86
C LEU A 45 -16.17 3.79 4.75
N GLU A 46 -16.90 3.04 5.60
CA GLU A 46 -16.33 1.99 6.44
C GLU A 46 -15.65 0.91 5.60
N ASN A 47 -16.33 0.39 4.58
CA ASN A 47 -15.73 -0.58 3.66
C ASN A 47 -14.53 -0.01 2.93
N TYR A 48 -14.62 1.21 2.42
CA TYR A 48 -13.51 1.87 1.71
C TYR A 48 -12.26 2.01 2.59
N VAL A 49 -12.45 2.43 3.85
CA VAL A 49 -11.35 2.55 4.82
C VAL A 49 -10.77 1.18 5.16
N THR A 50 -11.63 0.16 5.37
CA THR A 50 -11.19 -1.21 5.65
C THR A 50 -10.39 -1.78 4.47
N ASP A 51 -10.88 -1.61 3.24
CA ASP A 51 -10.18 -2.06 2.03
C ASP A 51 -8.82 -1.36 1.88
N MET A 52 -8.74 -0.03 2.12
CA MET A 52 -7.46 0.69 2.12
C MET A 52 -6.45 0.12 3.13
N PHE A 53 -6.90 -0.19 4.34
CA PHE A 53 -6.01 -0.80 5.34
C PHE A 53 -5.62 -2.24 5.00
N SER A 54 -6.53 -3.02 4.41
CA SER A 54 -6.23 -4.38 3.96
C SER A 54 -5.19 -4.39 2.83
N ASP A 55 -5.29 -3.45 1.89
CA ASP A 55 -4.34 -3.29 0.79
C ASP A 55 -2.96 -2.78 1.27
N MET A 56 -2.91 -2.07 2.39
CA MET A 56 -1.65 -1.61 3.01
C MET A 56 -0.93 -2.70 3.83
N GLY A 57 -1.46 -3.93 3.88
CA GLY A 57 -0.87 -5.03 4.66
C GLY A 57 -0.98 -4.78 6.17
N THR A 58 -2.17 -4.98 6.74
CA THR A 58 -2.44 -4.78 8.19
C THR A 58 -1.58 -5.67 9.09
N ASN A 59 -0.96 -6.69 8.52
CA ASN A 59 -0.13 -7.67 9.22
C ASN A 59 1.36 -7.29 9.23
N THR A 60 1.73 -6.04 8.93
CA THR A 60 3.13 -5.63 8.90
C THR A 60 3.52 -4.82 10.13
N LEU A 61 4.63 -5.21 10.76
CA LEU A 61 5.28 -4.50 11.85
C LEU A 61 6.56 -3.83 11.34
N THR A 62 6.64 -2.51 11.47
CA THR A 62 7.87 -1.78 11.13
C THR A 62 8.69 -1.52 12.40
N VAL A 63 9.86 -2.13 12.47
CA VAL A 63 10.83 -1.94 13.56
C VAL A 63 11.90 -0.96 13.12
N SER A 64 11.92 0.25 13.67
CA SER A 64 12.94 1.25 13.39
C SER A 64 14.16 1.04 14.29
N VAL A 65 15.35 1.03 13.70
CA VAL A 65 16.62 0.89 14.42
C VAL A 65 17.22 2.27 14.69
N GLU A 66 17.03 2.78 15.90
CA GLU A 66 17.70 4.01 16.34
C GLU A 66 19.00 3.69 17.08
N SER A 67 20.13 4.02 16.49
CA SER A 67 21.45 3.90 17.14
C SER A 67 21.69 5.06 18.11
N ARG A 68 21.14 4.95 19.32
CA ARG A 68 21.29 5.96 20.40
C ARG A 68 22.60 5.73 21.16
N GLY A 69 23.75 5.97 20.51
CA GLY A 69 25.06 5.95 21.20
C GLY A 69 25.53 4.59 21.73
N SER A 70 24.87 3.50 21.36
CA SER A 70 25.28 2.13 21.66
C SER A 70 26.24 1.62 20.59
N THR A 71 27.33 0.96 21.01
CA THR A 71 28.24 0.25 20.12
C THR A 71 27.65 -1.06 19.57
N ARG A 72 26.44 -1.42 19.98
CA ARG A 72 25.72 -2.62 19.53
C ARG A 72 24.68 -2.17 18.50
N THR A 73 24.95 -2.38 17.24
CA THR A 73 23.99 -2.28 16.14
C THR A 73 23.34 -3.64 15.95
N LEU A 74 22.02 -3.68 15.83
CA LEU A 74 21.30 -4.89 15.45
C LEU A 74 21.74 -5.28 14.03
N SER A 75 22.32 -6.45 13.86
CA SER A 75 22.70 -6.95 12.54
C SER A 75 21.48 -7.54 11.82
N VAL A 76 21.57 -7.65 10.50
CA VAL A 76 20.51 -8.28 9.69
C VAL A 76 20.35 -9.76 10.09
N GLU A 77 21.48 -10.43 10.38
CA GLU A 77 21.52 -11.81 10.83
C GLU A 77 20.83 -11.99 12.19
N ASP A 78 21.03 -11.06 13.14
CA ASP A 78 20.35 -11.11 14.44
C ASP A 78 18.84 -10.97 14.29
N MET A 79 18.37 -10.11 13.35
CA MET A 79 16.94 -9.93 13.11
C MET A 79 16.30 -11.17 12.48
N TYR A 80 16.95 -11.78 11.49
CA TYR A 80 16.46 -13.02 10.91
C TYR A 80 16.41 -14.15 11.95
N ALA A 81 17.40 -14.23 12.87
CA ALA A 81 17.38 -15.19 13.95
C ALA A 81 16.19 -14.98 14.91
N ILE A 82 15.88 -13.71 15.24
CA ILE A 82 14.70 -13.38 16.08
C ILE A 82 13.40 -13.83 15.40
N VAL A 83 13.26 -13.60 14.10
CA VAL A 83 12.06 -14.01 13.35
C VAL A 83 11.97 -15.54 13.28
N GLU A 84 13.09 -16.25 13.08
CA GLU A 84 13.13 -17.71 13.07
C GLU A 84 12.78 -18.31 14.43
N GLU A 85 13.30 -17.73 15.53
CA GLU A 85 12.98 -18.16 16.90
C GLU A 85 11.50 -17.91 17.27
N ASN A 86 10.83 -16.96 16.61
CA ASN A 86 9.43 -16.60 16.84
C ASN A 86 8.54 -16.91 15.63
N SER A 87 8.87 -17.95 14.89
CA SER A 87 8.16 -18.35 13.66
C SER A 87 6.69 -18.75 13.88
N ASP A 88 6.26 -18.93 15.14
CA ASP A 88 4.85 -19.13 15.49
C ASP A 88 4.00 -17.84 15.30
N TYR A 89 4.63 -16.67 15.32
CA TYR A 89 3.98 -15.36 15.28
C TYR A 89 4.45 -14.52 14.10
N LEU A 90 5.72 -14.64 13.73
CA LEU A 90 6.37 -13.85 12.67
C LEU A 90 6.61 -14.74 11.46
N ASP A 91 6.43 -14.17 10.26
CA ASP A 91 6.57 -14.92 9.00
C ASP A 91 7.75 -14.38 8.16
N LEU A 92 7.50 -13.33 7.38
CA LEU A 92 8.51 -12.75 6.50
C LEU A 92 9.18 -11.53 7.16
N CYS A 93 10.46 -11.33 6.84
CA CYS A 93 11.21 -10.17 7.32
C CYS A 93 12.04 -9.58 6.19
N SER A 94 11.98 -8.26 6.05
CA SER A 94 12.85 -7.52 5.13
C SER A 94 13.57 -6.39 5.85
N PRO A 95 14.91 -6.32 5.80
CA PRO A 95 15.64 -5.12 6.13
C PRO A 95 15.33 -4.04 5.09
N VAL A 96 15.17 -2.81 5.55
CA VAL A 96 14.94 -1.65 4.69
C VAL A 96 16.05 -0.63 4.88
N VAL A 97 16.70 -0.28 3.78
CA VAL A 97 17.67 0.81 3.69
C VAL A 97 17.02 1.95 2.91
N SER A 98 16.48 2.94 3.63
CA SER A 98 15.93 4.13 2.97
C SER A 98 17.05 4.99 2.40
N MET A 99 16.96 5.30 1.12
CA MET A 99 17.95 6.10 0.42
C MET A 99 17.38 7.47 0.06
N ALA A 100 17.93 8.51 0.67
CA ALA A 100 17.71 9.88 0.20
C ALA A 100 18.64 10.14 -0.96
N GLY A 101 18.10 10.30 -2.16
CA GLY A 101 18.94 10.59 -3.32
C GLY A 101 18.17 10.71 -4.61
N THR A 102 18.84 11.26 -5.61
CA THR A 102 18.27 11.44 -6.94
C THR A 102 18.47 10.18 -7.78
N VAL A 103 17.40 9.78 -8.45
CA VAL A 103 17.43 8.75 -9.48
C VAL A 103 17.67 9.41 -10.83
N LYS A 104 18.74 9.01 -11.51
CA LYS A 104 19.05 9.48 -12.87
C LYS A 104 18.66 8.43 -13.90
N ILE A 105 17.82 8.84 -14.84
CA ILE A 105 17.30 7.99 -15.92
C ILE A 105 17.59 8.71 -17.24
N GLY A 106 18.61 8.22 -17.97
CA GLY A 106 19.09 8.91 -19.16
C GLY A 106 19.59 10.31 -18.84
N THR A 107 18.94 11.33 -19.39
CA THR A 107 19.23 12.77 -19.15
C THR A 107 18.38 13.37 -18.03
N GLU A 108 17.34 12.68 -17.61
CA GLU A 108 16.39 13.16 -16.59
C GLU A 108 16.81 12.75 -15.17
N THR A 109 16.32 13.50 -14.20
CA THR A 109 16.63 13.27 -12.79
C THR A 109 15.36 13.42 -11.98
N SER A 110 14.98 12.37 -11.26
CA SER A 110 13.90 12.41 -10.27
C SER A 110 14.48 12.53 -8.86
N SER A 111 13.90 13.41 -8.06
CA SER A 111 14.20 13.56 -6.62
C SER A 111 13.05 13.16 -5.71
N SER A 112 11.90 12.85 -6.28
CA SER A 112 10.66 12.44 -5.60
C SER A 112 10.53 10.93 -5.47
N THR A 113 11.24 10.17 -6.31
CA THR A 113 11.21 8.71 -6.31
C THR A 113 11.66 8.14 -4.97
N SER A 114 10.81 7.28 -4.36
CA SER A 114 11.14 6.52 -3.17
C SER A 114 12.12 5.40 -3.52
N VAL A 115 13.33 5.45 -2.95
CA VAL A 115 14.36 4.44 -3.19
C VAL A 115 14.61 3.65 -1.92
N SER A 116 14.39 2.33 -1.99
CA SER A 116 14.55 1.44 -0.84
C SER A 116 15.41 0.23 -1.20
N GLY A 117 16.42 -0.01 -0.38
CA GLY A 117 17.18 -1.27 -0.40
C GLY A 117 16.47 -2.31 0.45
N VAL A 118 16.09 -3.45 -0.15
CA VAL A 118 15.18 -4.43 0.45
C VAL A 118 15.64 -5.87 0.21
N SER A 119 14.99 -6.85 0.88
CA SER A 119 15.17 -8.27 0.59
C SER A 119 14.27 -8.75 -0.55
N GLU A 120 14.40 -10.02 -0.92
CA GLU A 120 13.56 -10.69 -1.90
C GLU A 120 12.10 -10.83 -1.48
N ASP A 121 11.82 -10.84 -0.18
CA ASP A 121 10.49 -11.02 0.38
C ASP A 121 9.70 -9.71 0.47
N TYR A 122 10.35 -8.57 0.26
CA TYR A 122 9.75 -7.26 0.47
C TYR A 122 8.50 -7.02 -0.38
N SER A 123 8.53 -7.43 -1.64
CA SER A 123 7.36 -7.29 -2.52
C SER A 123 6.16 -8.10 -2.02
N ALA A 124 6.40 -9.29 -1.45
CA ALA A 124 5.36 -10.11 -0.84
C ALA A 124 4.80 -9.47 0.44
N ILE A 125 5.69 -8.88 1.27
CA ILE A 125 5.31 -8.14 2.49
C ILE A 125 4.42 -6.94 2.16
N GLU A 126 4.75 -6.19 1.12
CA GLU A 126 3.99 -5.01 0.66
C GLU A 126 2.78 -5.38 -0.22
N GLY A 127 2.51 -6.66 -0.47
CA GLY A 127 1.44 -7.09 -1.36
C GLY A 127 1.64 -6.70 -2.83
N SER A 128 2.87 -6.30 -3.19
CA SER A 128 3.21 -5.89 -4.55
C SER A 128 3.44 -7.08 -5.46
N THR A 129 2.95 -7.02 -6.68
CA THR A 129 3.17 -8.05 -7.70
C THR A 129 4.01 -7.51 -8.85
N VAL A 130 4.76 -8.38 -9.53
CA VAL A 130 5.56 -8.02 -10.70
C VAL A 130 4.72 -8.14 -11.96
N ALA A 131 4.57 -7.04 -12.70
CA ALA A 131 3.85 -7.00 -13.97
C ALA A 131 4.71 -7.47 -15.16
N SER A 132 6.01 -7.18 -15.12
CA SER A 132 6.94 -7.53 -16.21
C SER A 132 8.33 -7.83 -15.65
N GLY A 133 9.03 -8.79 -16.26
CA GLY A 133 10.36 -9.21 -15.80
C GLY A 133 10.30 -10.15 -14.60
N ARG A 134 11.12 -9.92 -13.59
CA ARG A 134 11.20 -10.69 -12.34
C ARG A 134 11.45 -9.80 -11.15
N ASP A 135 11.11 -10.29 -9.98
CA ASP A 135 11.44 -9.66 -8.71
C ASP A 135 12.90 -9.85 -8.31
N LEU A 136 13.31 -9.20 -7.21
CA LEU A 136 14.58 -9.45 -6.56
C LEU A 136 14.64 -10.91 -6.11
N GLN A 137 15.82 -11.47 -6.16
CA GLN A 137 16.07 -12.83 -5.71
C GLN A 137 17.16 -12.84 -4.65
N TYR A 138 17.13 -13.84 -3.77
CA TYR A 138 18.19 -14.06 -2.80
C TYR A 138 19.61 -14.00 -3.42
N SER A 139 19.77 -14.58 -4.63
CA SER A 139 21.05 -14.52 -5.36
C SER A 139 21.50 -13.10 -5.71
N ASP A 140 20.58 -12.16 -5.88
CA ASP A 140 20.91 -10.77 -6.17
C ASP A 140 21.43 -10.06 -4.91
N ILE A 141 20.86 -10.40 -3.76
CA ILE A 141 21.25 -9.90 -2.45
C ILE A 141 22.59 -10.48 -2.02
N ALA A 142 22.73 -11.82 -2.07
CA ALA A 142 23.94 -12.52 -1.66
C ALA A 142 25.16 -12.11 -2.50
N GLN A 143 24.97 -11.91 -3.81
CA GLN A 143 26.02 -11.50 -4.74
C GLN A 143 26.15 -9.97 -4.86
N ARG A 144 25.33 -9.21 -4.17
CA ARG A 144 25.31 -7.74 -4.23
C ARG A 144 25.22 -7.23 -5.65
N LYS A 145 24.31 -7.81 -6.44
CA LYS A 145 24.14 -7.42 -7.84
C LYS A 145 23.62 -6.00 -7.96
N LYS A 146 24.02 -5.36 -9.04
CA LYS A 146 23.55 -4.01 -9.39
C LYS A 146 22.28 -4.10 -10.23
N VAL A 147 21.21 -4.58 -9.62
CA VAL A 147 19.89 -4.73 -10.23
C VAL A 147 18.86 -3.97 -9.42
N CYS A 148 17.73 -3.65 -10.05
CA CYS A 148 16.61 -3.01 -9.38
C CYS A 148 15.28 -3.42 -10.01
N VAL A 149 14.21 -3.27 -9.23
CA VAL A 149 12.82 -3.36 -9.66
C VAL A 149 12.23 -1.96 -9.53
N VAL A 150 11.45 -1.53 -10.52
CA VAL A 150 10.88 -0.17 -10.58
C VAL A 150 9.37 -0.23 -10.51
N GLY A 151 8.77 0.81 -9.96
CA GLY A 151 7.32 0.98 -9.94
C GLY A 151 6.75 1.34 -11.30
N ALA A 152 5.43 1.25 -11.42
CA ALA A 152 4.71 1.48 -12.66
C ALA A 152 4.89 2.91 -13.19
N TYR A 153 4.98 3.92 -12.29
CA TYR A 153 5.22 5.31 -12.68
C TYR A 153 6.56 5.46 -13.43
N ILE A 154 7.66 4.95 -12.87
CA ILE A 154 8.99 5.05 -13.48
C ILE A 154 8.99 4.37 -14.86
N ASN A 155 8.37 3.20 -14.95
CA ASN A 155 8.27 2.47 -16.21
C ASN A 155 7.57 3.28 -17.31
N MET A 156 6.44 3.91 -16.98
CA MET A 156 5.66 4.67 -17.95
C MET A 156 6.27 6.05 -18.24
N ALA A 157 6.67 6.80 -17.21
CA ALA A 157 7.13 8.17 -17.35
C ALA A 157 8.50 8.28 -18.04
N TYR A 158 9.43 7.38 -17.75
CA TYR A 158 10.82 7.49 -18.21
C TYR A 158 11.21 6.46 -19.26
N PHE A 159 10.52 5.30 -19.32
CA PHE A 159 10.87 4.22 -20.25
C PHE A 159 9.77 3.90 -21.27
N GLY A 160 8.64 4.63 -21.22
CA GLY A 160 7.53 4.43 -22.14
C GLY A 160 6.93 3.03 -22.10
N GLY A 161 7.06 2.32 -20.96
CA GLY A 161 6.53 0.97 -20.76
C GLY A 161 7.53 -0.18 -20.97
N ASP A 162 8.76 0.09 -21.34
CA ASP A 162 9.80 -0.92 -21.63
C ASP A 162 11.06 -0.71 -20.78
N ALA A 163 10.90 -0.74 -19.46
CA ALA A 163 12.01 -0.51 -18.52
C ALA A 163 12.89 -1.76 -18.31
N VAL A 164 12.39 -2.98 -18.50
CA VAL A 164 13.14 -4.21 -18.23
C VAL A 164 14.38 -4.31 -19.12
N GLY A 165 15.55 -4.52 -18.53
CA GLY A 165 16.84 -4.56 -19.21
C GLY A 165 17.50 -3.19 -19.38
N GLN A 166 16.78 -2.08 -19.16
CA GLN A 166 17.32 -0.74 -19.22
C GLN A 166 18.17 -0.43 -17.97
N THR A 167 18.88 0.67 -17.99
CA THR A 167 19.75 1.08 -16.89
C THR A 167 19.39 2.46 -16.36
N LEU A 168 19.45 2.59 -15.03
CA LEU A 168 19.31 3.86 -14.32
C LEU A 168 20.44 4.03 -13.31
N ARG A 169 20.57 5.20 -12.70
CA ARG A 169 21.60 5.47 -11.71
C ARG A 169 21.01 5.97 -10.40
N VAL A 170 21.47 5.37 -9.30
CA VAL A 170 21.14 5.77 -7.93
C VAL A 170 22.42 5.94 -7.16
N GLY A 171 22.61 7.07 -6.49
CA GLY A 171 23.81 7.34 -5.70
C GLY A 171 25.13 7.19 -6.50
N GLY A 172 25.10 7.48 -7.79
CA GLY A 172 26.26 7.33 -8.69
C GLY A 172 26.49 5.91 -9.22
N GLN A 173 25.77 4.89 -8.72
CA GLN A 173 25.86 3.51 -9.19
C GLN A 173 24.86 3.26 -10.32
N SER A 174 25.29 2.55 -11.37
CA SER A 174 24.42 2.10 -12.45
C SER A 174 23.76 0.79 -12.04
N LEU A 175 22.43 0.72 -12.14
CA LEU A 175 21.60 -0.44 -11.83
C LEU A 175 20.85 -0.86 -13.10
N THR A 176 20.69 -2.17 -13.30
CA THR A 176 19.89 -2.72 -14.40
C THR A 176 18.50 -3.05 -13.88
N VAL A 177 17.47 -2.61 -14.57
CA VAL A 177 16.09 -2.94 -14.26
C VAL A 177 15.82 -4.40 -14.63
N VAL A 178 15.42 -5.21 -13.65
CA VAL A 178 15.11 -6.65 -13.85
C VAL A 178 13.61 -6.92 -13.78
N GLY A 179 12.83 -6.01 -13.23
CA GLY A 179 11.38 -6.13 -13.16
C GLY A 179 10.69 -4.79 -12.99
N VAL A 180 9.40 -4.81 -13.24
CA VAL A 180 8.47 -3.70 -13.09
C VAL A 180 7.31 -4.17 -12.23
N LEU A 181 6.98 -3.43 -11.19
CA LEU A 181 5.84 -3.70 -10.32
C LEU A 181 4.52 -3.40 -11.04
N ALA A 182 3.49 -4.11 -10.69
CA ALA A 182 2.14 -3.78 -11.13
C ALA A 182 1.72 -2.44 -10.51
N GLN A 183 0.90 -1.71 -11.24
CA GLN A 183 0.32 -0.46 -10.76
C GLN A 183 -0.60 -0.74 -9.56
N GLN A 184 -0.40 0.00 -8.48
CA GLN A 184 -1.19 -0.11 -7.25
C GLN A 184 -2.20 1.04 -7.12
N SER A 185 -1.84 2.23 -7.60
CA SER A 185 -2.69 3.42 -7.52
C SER A 185 -3.54 3.60 -8.78
N ASP A 186 -4.71 4.21 -8.63
CA ASP A 186 -5.58 4.56 -9.77
C ASP A 186 -4.91 5.55 -10.73
N THR A 187 -4.05 6.42 -10.22
CA THR A 187 -3.31 7.43 -10.98
C THR A 187 -1.81 7.30 -10.79
N LEU A 188 -1.06 7.40 -11.89
CA LEU A 188 0.40 7.42 -11.86
C LEU A 188 0.87 8.87 -11.67
N GLU A 189 1.39 9.18 -10.48
CA GLU A 189 1.86 10.50 -10.10
C GLU A 189 3.30 10.46 -9.61
N GLU A 190 4.04 11.55 -9.87
CA GLU A 190 5.39 11.73 -9.34
C GLU A 190 5.33 11.85 -7.80
N GLY A 191 6.14 11.03 -7.10
CA GLY A 191 6.13 10.93 -5.64
C GLY A 191 4.97 10.13 -5.06
N GLY A 192 4.14 9.50 -5.91
CA GLY A 192 3.08 8.56 -5.50
C GLY A 192 3.64 7.19 -5.11
N SER A 193 2.77 6.27 -4.69
CA SER A 193 3.15 4.90 -4.29
C SER A 193 3.80 4.11 -5.44
N ASP A 194 3.39 4.37 -6.68
CA ASP A 194 3.96 3.75 -7.88
C ASP A 194 5.28 4.39 -8.34
N ASP A 195 5.72 5.51 -7.70
CA ASP A 195 7.03 6.14 -7.94
C ASP A 195 8.06 5.59 -6.95
N CYS A 196 8.35 4.30 -7.06
CA CYS A 196 9.23 3.57 -6.17
C CYS A 196 10.31 2.78 -6.94
N LEU A 197 11.43 2.52 -6.27
CA LEU A 197 12.54 1.75 -6.79
C LEU A 197 13.09 0.85 -5.68
N TYR A 198 13.11 -0.45 -5.92
CA TYR A 198 13.65 -1.44 -5.01
C TYR A 198 14.97 -2.01 -5.54
N LEU A 199 15.98 -2.08 -4.68
CA LEU A 199 17.26 -2.69 -4.99
C LEU A 199 17.71 -3.57 -3.83
N PRO A 200 18.65 -4.52 -4.02
CA PRO A 200 19.16 -5.35 -2.93
C PRO A 200 19.71 -4.51 -1.76
N TYR A 201 19.21 -4.75 -0.54
CA TYR A 201 19.66 -4.02 0.64
C TYR A 201 21.19 -4.08 0.83
N SER A 202 21.80 -5.19 0.44
CA SER A 202 23.25 -5.38 0.49
C SER A 202 24.00 -4.47 -0.47
N THR A 203 23.36 -4.06 -1.56
CA THR A 203 23.88 -3.05 -2.51
C THR A 203 23.60 -1.64 -2.02
N ALA A 204 22.39 -1.39 -1.51
CA ALA A 204 21.96 -0.12 -0.95
C ALA A 204 22.83 0.32 0.24
N SER A 205 23.13 -0.60 1.16
CA SER A 205 23.98 -0.32 2.34
C SER A 205 25.38 0.17 1.96
N ARG A 206 25.90 -0.22 0.80
CA ARG A 206 27.20 0.29 0.31
C ARG A 206 27.11 1.70 -0.26
N ILE A 207 25.92 2.14 -0.66
CA ILE A 207 25.71 3.47 -1.26
C ILE A 207 25.33 4.47 -0.17
N SER A 208 24.39 4.08 0.71
CA SER A 208 23.72 4.97 1.67
C SER A 208 24.09 4.71 3.14
N GLY A 209 24.75 3.59 3.46
CA GLY A 209 25.17 3.29 4.84
C GLY A 209 24.40 2.14 5.48
N THR A 210 23.68 2.37 6.58
CA THR A 210 23.11 1.32 7.43
C THR A 210 21.64 1.04 7.14
N VAL A 211 21.17 -0.16 7.54
CA VAL A 211 19.76 -0.51 7.61
C VAL A 211 19.05 0.44 8.59
N SER A 212 17.96 1.06 8.15
CA SER A 212 17.20 2.03 8.91
C SER A 212 16.03 1.41 9.68
N SER A 213 15.44 0.36 9.12
CA SER A 213 14.29 -0.33 9.69
C SER A 213 14.19 -1.76 9.17
N TYR A 214 13.33 -2.53 9.81
CA TYR A 214 12.91 -3.85 9.35
C TYR A 214 11.40 -3.85 9.23
N VAL A 215 10.89 -4.47 8.17
CA VAL A 215 9.45 -4.72 7.99
C VAL A 215 9.25 -6.23 8.11
N ILE A 216 8.31 -6.61 8.97
CA ILE A 216 8.06 -8.00 9.35
C ILE A 216 6.56 -8.25 9.20
N THR A 217 6.18 -9.40 8.63
CA THR A 217 4.79 -9.84 8.63
C THR A 217 4.46 -10.68 9.85
N VAL A 218 3.26 -10.49 10.39
CA VAL A 218 2.72 -11.25 11.52
C VAL A 218 1.70 -12.24 10.98
N GLN A 219 1.71 -13.49 11.46
CA GLN A 219 0.84 -14.56 10.95
C GLN A 219 -0.64 -14.37 11.30
N ASP A 220 -0.98 -13.62 12.38
CA ASP A 220 -2.35 -13.46 12.85
C ASP A 220 -2.60 -12.02 13.33
N GLU A 221 -3.65 -11.37 12.79
CA GLU A 221 -4.04 -9.99 13.14
C GLU A 221 -4.38 -9.83 14.63
N ASP A 222 -4.91 -10.86 15.27
CA ASP A 222 -5.30 -10.82 16.68
C ASP A 222 -4.10 -10.81 17.66
N GLN A 223 -2.89 -11.05 17.19
CA GLN A 223 -1.68 -11.17 18.02
C GLN A 223 -0.84 -9.89 18.09
N VAL A 224 -1.08 -8.93 17.22
CA VAL A 224 -0.37 -7.63 17.21
C VAL A 224 -0.52 -6.86 18.53
N THR A 225 -1.56 -7.16 19.30
CA THR A 225 -1.89 -6.46 20.57
C THR A 225 -1.16 -7.04 21.80
N GLN A 226 -0.43 -8.15 21.67
CA GLN A 226 0.25 -8.84 22.80
C GLN A 226 1.79 -8.69 22.79
N SER A 227 2.34 -7.93 21.86
CA SER A 227 3.80 -7.75 21.70
C SER A 227 4.31 -6.48 22.34
#